data_13869d9b529a597714899427d9a99140
#
_entry.id   13869d9b529a597714899427d9a99140
#
_cell.length_a   1.000
_cell.length_b   1.000
_cell.length_c   1.000
_cell.angle_alpha   90.00
_cell.angle_beta   90.00
_cell.angle_gamma   90.00
#
_symmetry.space_group_name_H-M   'P 1'
#
loop_
_entity.id
_entity.type
_entity.pdbx_description
1 polymer ?
#
loop_
_entity_poly.entity_id
_entity_poly.type
_entity_poly.pdbx_seq_one_letter_code
_entity_poly.pdbx_strand_id
1 'polypeptide(L)'
;PFTVANFVTLAEGKNNYVSPNYKGIHYYDGLTFHRVESNPPMIQGGDPTATGQGGPGYKFKDEFHPELNHGKAGILSMANSGPNTNGSQFFITTDQTSYLDGKHSVFGEVVDGIDIASTVVVGDKINKVKIVRIGQAAKKFDAVKVFKEYFEKQAELQKVLEGVKAKKVALFQDIKTNGTKSKSGLIYKITKPGTGKKPNAGQNVFVHYAGFLEDGTLFDTSYASVAEENGVLDLARKQANGYAPFPFSYGKKTGLIAGFIEGLENMKFGDKAMLIIPGYLGYGEQGTGPIPPNA
;
A
#
# COMPACT_ATOMS: atom_id res chain seq x y z
N PRO A 1 4.63 4.21 17.41
CA PRO A 1 3.75 4.96 18.32
C PRO A 1 2.27 4.79 18.00
N PHE A 2 1.87 4.82 16.71
CA PHE A 2 0.44 4.67 16.36
C PHE A 2 -0.07 3.23 16.50
N THR A 3 0.77 2.20 16.35
CA THR A 3 0.41 0.80 16.64
C THR A 3 0.08 0.62 18.12
N VAL A 4 0.92 1.17 19.01
CA VAL A 4 0.65 1.21 20.47
C VAL A 4 -0.63 2.00 20.75
N ALA A 5 -0.81 3.15 20.09
CA ALA A 5 -2.01 3.97 20.26
C ALA A 5 -3.28 3.24 19.82
N ASN A 6 -3.22 2.46 18.73
CA ASN A 6 -4.31 1.59 18.30
C ASN A 6 -4.71 0.60 19.39
N PHE A 7 -3.75 -0.20 19.87
CA PHE A 7 -4.01 -1.20 20.91
C PHE A 7 -4.56 -0.58 22.20
N VAL A 8 -3.94 0.51 22.66
CA VAL A 8 -4.37 1.22 23.88
C VAL A 8 -5.78 1.79 23.74
N THR A 9 -6.09 2.46 22.61
CA THR A 9 -7.42 3.05 22.42
C THR A 9 -8.52 2.01 22.29
N LEU A 10 -8.24 0.87 21.67
CA LEU A 10 -9.14 -0.27 21.61
C LEU A 10 -9.36 -0.88 23.00
N ALA A 11 -8.29 -1.14 23.75
CA ALA A 11 -8.37 -1.69 25.11
C ALA A 11 -9.15 -0.79 26.09
N GLU A 12 -9.00 0.53 25.97
CA GLU A 12 -9.68 1.51 26.84
C GLU A 12 -11.09 1.91 26.32
N GLY A 13 -11.56 1.40 25.18
CA GLY A 13 -12.84 1.79 24.58
C GLY A 13 -12.88 3.25 24.09
N LYS A 14 -11.73 3.85 23.84
CA LYS A 14 -11.56 5.26 23.45
C LYS A 14 -11.29 5.47 21.96
N ASN A 15 -11.35 4.41 21.17
CA ASN A 15 -11.09 4.49 19.72
C ASN A 15 -12.34 4.96 18.98
N ASN A 16 -12.27 6.17 18.39
CA ASN A 16 -13.40 6.78 17.68
C ASN A 16 -13.56 6.31 16.22
N TYR A 17 -12.61 5.55 15.71
CA TYR A 17 -12.57 5.08 14.31
C TYR A 17 -13.15 3.68 14.14
N VAL A 18 -13.47 3.01 15.22
CA VAL A 18 -14.11 1.68 15.19
C VAL A 18 -15.50 1.73 14.55
N SER A 19 -15.94 0.60 14.01
CA SER A 19 -17.33 0.43 13.58
C SER A 19 -18.30 0.77 14.70
N PRO A 20 -19.51 1.29 14.39
CA PRO A 20 -20.47 1.77 15.39
C PRO A 20 -20.72 0.81 16.56
N ASN A 21 -20.73 -0.49 16.27
CA ASN A 21 -20.98 -1.55 17.27
C ASN A 21 -19.89 -1.67 18.34
N TYR A 22 -18.70 -1.10 18.11
CA TYR A 22 -17.55 -1.20 19.03
C TYR A 22 -17.24 0.13 19.73
N LYS A 23 -18.01 1.20 19.47
CA LYS A 23 -17.77 2.50 20.10
C LYS A 23 -18.03 2.44 21.61
N GLY A 24 -17.06 2.94 22.38
CA GLY A 24 -17.14 3.00 23.84
C GLY A 24 -16.96 1.66 24.56
N ILE A 25 -16.70 0.58 23.82
CA ILE A 25 -16.52 -0.76 24.37
C ILE A 25 -15.03 -1.03 24.58
N HIS A 26 -14.65 -1.67 25.69
CA HIS A 26 -13.33 -2.25 25.88
C HIS A 26 -13.17 -3.42 24.91
N TYR A 27 -12.59 -3.14 23.75
CA TYR A 27 -12.69 -3.96 22.55
C TYR A 27 -12.23 -5.41 22.74
N TYR A 28 -11.20 -5.63 23.54
CA TYR A 28 -10.58 -6.95 23.73
C TYR A 28 -11.24 -7.79 24.81
N ASP A 29 -12.03 -7.17 25.71
CA ASP A 29 -12.64 -7.87 26.83
C ASP A 29 -13.66 -8.91 26.32
N GLY A 30 -13.48 -10.16 26.73
CA GLY A 30 -14.33 -11.28 26.34
C GLY A 30 -14.01 -11.93 24.98
N LEU A 31 -13.09 -11.37 24.18
CA LEU A 31 -12.62 -12.00 22.95
C LEU A 31 -11.82 -13.26 23.25
N THR A 32 -11.66 -14.12 22.24
CA THR A 32 -10.91 -15.37 22.38
C THR A 32 -9.59 -15.32 21.64
N PHE A 33 -8.67 -16.18 22.07
CA PHE A 33 -7.56 -16.62 21.24
C PHE A 33 -8.10 -17.63 20.22
N HIS A 34 -8.43 -17.13 19.02
CA HIS A 34 -9.10 -17.93 17.99
C HIS A 34 -8.13 -18.77 17.15
N ARG A 35 -6.83 -18.53 17.31
CA ARG A 35 -5.77 -19.28 16.62
C ARG A 35 -4.58 -19.50 17.54
N VAL A 36 -4.17 -20.76 17.68
CA VAL A 36 -2.98 -21.19 18.41
C VAL A 36 -2.22 -22.15 17.51
N GLU A 37 -0.99 -21.87 17.23
CA GLU A 37 -0.18 -22.59 16.25
C GLU A 37 1.20 -22.95 16.82
N SER A 38 1.71 -24.08 16.39
CA SER A 38 3.11 -24.47 16.64
C SER A 38 4.05 -24.07 15.49
N ASN A 39 3.51 -23.75 14.32
CA ASN A 39 4.26 -23.23 13.16
C ASN A 39 3.37 -22.28 12.32
N PRO A 40 3.50 -20.96 12.47
CA PRO A 40 4.42 -20.26 13.40
C PRO A 40 4.02 -20.46 14.88
N PRO A 41 5.01 -20.57 15.80
CA PRO A 41 4.72 -20.75 17.23
C PRO A 41 4.16 -19.44 17.82
N MET A 42 2.83 -19.37 17.96
CA MET A 42 2.14 -18.17 18.44
C MET A 42 0.72 -18.44 18.91
N ILE A 43 0.20 -17.50 19.71
CA ILE A 43 -1.23 -17.38 20.04
C ILE A 43 -1.77 -16.08 19.46
N GLN A 44 -2.90 -16.12 18.78
CA GLN A 44 -3.50 -14.96 18.10
C GLN A 44 -4.91 -14.69 18.60
N GLY A 45 -5.18 -13.42 18.93
CA GLY A 45 -6.47 -12.93 19.40
C GLY A 45 -6.82 -11.58 18.76
N GLY A 46 -7.86 -10.91 19.32
CA GLY A 46 -8.27 -9.57 18.89
C GLY A 46 -9.23 -9.54 17.69
N ASP A 47 -9.77 -10.69 17.31
CA ASP A 47 -10.87 -10.79 16.33
C ASP A 47 -12.22 -10.92 17.05
N PRO A 48 -13.14 -9.94 16.87
CA PRO A 48 -14.45 -9.99 17.53
C PRO A 48 -15.38 -11.11 16.99
N THR A 49 -15.05 -11.69 15.84
CA THR A 49 -15.81 -12.77 15.22
C THR A 49 -15.17 -14.14 15.44
N ALA A 50 -13.97 -14.20 15.96
CA ALA A 50 -13.18 -15.41 16.16
C ALA A 50 -12.96 -16.26 14.88
N THR A 51 -13.09 -15.65 13.68
CA THR A 51 -12.94 -16.34 12.38
C THR A 51 -11.59 -16.08 11.71
N GLY A 52 -10.80 -15.16 12.26
CA GLY A 52 -9.57 -14.62 11.63
C GLY A 52 -9.83 -13.51 10.61
N GLN A 53 -11.09 -13.20 10.29
CA GLN A 53 -11.48 -12.19 9.30
C GLN A 53 -12.05 -10.91 9.91
N GLY A 54 -12.42 -10.94 11.18
CA GLY A 54 -13.00 -9.80 11.89
C GLY A 54 -11.97 -8.74 12.25
N GLY A 55 -12.47 -7.54 12.56
CA GLY A 55 -11.62 -6.41 12.91
C GLY A 55 -12.42 -5.19 13.37
N PRO A 56 -11.74 -4.08 13.63
CA PRO A 56 -12.32 -2.89 14.25
C PRO A 56 -13.11 -2.01 13.26
N GLY A 57 -13.11 -2.33 11.97
CA GLY A 57 -13.76 -1.54 10.92
C GLY A 57 -12.84 -0.60 10.17
N TYR A 58 -11.55 -0.62 10.47
CA TYR A 58 -10.52 0.12 9.75
C TYR A 58 -9.24 -0.71 9.61
N LYS A 59 -8.35 -0.24 8.76
CA LYS A 59 -6.97 -0.74 8.61
C LYS A 59 -5.99 0.40 8.72
N PHE A 60 -4.75 0.10 9.17
CA PHE A 60 -3.67 1.08 9.24
C PHE A 60 -2.34 0.48 8.78
N LYS A 61 -1.39 1.38 8.48
CA LYS A 61 -0.08 1.03 7.91
C LYS A 61 0.79 0.25 8.89
N ASP A 62 1.72 -0.50 8.33
CA ASP A 62 2.81 -1.10 9.10
C ASP A 62 3.70 -0.03 9.74
N GLU A 63 4.26 -0.36 10.92
CA GLU A 63 5.18 0.47 11.69
C GLU A 63 6.36 -0.39 12.12
N PHE A 64 7.35 -0.52 11.21
CA PHE A 64 8.54 -1.31 11.47
C PHE A 64 9.64 -0.44 12.10
N HIS A 65 10.42 -1.04 13.01
CA HIS A 65 11.60 -0.43 13.59
C HIS A 65 12.73 -1.46 13.63
N PRO A 66 13.97 -1.12 13.24
CA PRO A 66 15.06 -2.11 13.13
C PRO A 66 15.39 -2.85 14.43
N GLU A 67 15.17 -2.22 15.58
CA GLU A 67 15.42 -2.82 16.89
C GLU A 67 14.27 -3.70 17.40
N LEU A 68 13.08 -3.66 16.74
CA LEU A 68 11.92 -4.44 17.10
C LEU A 68 11.77 -5.63 16.16
N ASN A 69 12.01 -6.81 16.67
CA ASN A 69 12.05 -8.05 15.89
C ASN A 69 11.38 -9.21 16.64
N HIS A 70 11.19 -10.33 15.95
CA HIS A 70 10.57 -11.55 16.47
C HIS A 70 11.62 -12.59 16.89
N GLY A 71 12.76 -12.15 17.42
CA GLY A 71 13.92 -13.01 17.74
C GLY A 71 13.78 -13.87 19.00
N LYS A 72 12.64 -13.82 19.70
CA LYS A 72 12.38 -14.60 20.94
C LYS A 72 10.90 -14.88 21.15
N ALA A 73 10.57 -15.74 22.10
CA ALA A 73 9.23 -15.89 22.64
C ALA A 73 8.76 -14.62 23.36
N GLY A 74 7.45 -14.41 23.44
CA GLY A 74 6.81 -13.32 24.16
C GLY A 74 6.72 -12.01 23.37
N ILE A 75 7.03 -11.97 22.09
CA ILE A 75 6.87 -10.77 21.28
C ILE A 75 5.41 -10.53 20.95
N LEU A 76 4.92 -9.32 21.25
CA LEU A 76 3.58 -8.85 20.93
C LEU A 76 3.62 -8.07 19.61
N SER A 77 2.91 -8.59 18.60
CA SER A 77 2.95 -8.09 17.24
C SER A 77 1.57 -8.08 16.58
N MET A 78 1.38 -7.23 15.55
CA MET A 78 0.10 -7.15 14.82
C MET A 78 -0.04 -8.28 13.81
N ALA A 79 -1.19 -8.95 13.84
CA ALA A 79 -1.63 -9.79 12.74
C ALA A 79 -2.15 -8.91 11.60
N ASN A 80 -1.90 -9.32 10.35
CA ASN A 80 -2.34 -8.64 9.14
C ASN A 80 -2.62 -9.63 7.99
N SER A 81 -3.25 -9.17 6.93
CA SER A 81 -3.54 -9.91 5.69
C SER A 81 -2.66 -9.42 4.52
N GLY A 82 -1.45 -8.99 4.82
CA GLY A 82 -0.50 -8.39 3.89
C GLY A 82 -0.12 -6.96 4.30
N PRO A 83 0.74 -6.29 3.53
CA PRO A 83 1.26 -4.97 3.88
C PRO A 83 0.16 -3.93 4.16
N ASN A 84 0.34 -3.16 5.24
CA ASN A 84 -0.54 -2.05 5.61
C ASN A 84 -2.01 -2.43 5.89
N THR A 85 -2.24 -3.66 6.38
CA THR A 85 -3.60 -4.15 6.69
C THR A 85 -3.82 -4.43 8.18
N ASN A 86 -3.05 -3.79 9.06
CA ASN A 86 -3.21 -3.93 10.51
C ASN A 86 -4.59 -3.44 10.97
N GLY A 87 -5.16 -4.11 11.95
CA GLY A 87 -6.46 -3.79 12.55
C GLY A 87 -6.44 -3.95 14.06
N SER A 88 -7.28 -4.84 14.59
CA SER A 88 -7.31 -5.17 16.02
C SER A 88 -6.61 -6.49 16.37
N GLN A 89 -6.40 -7.36 15.39
CA GLN A 89 -5.83 -8.67 15.66
C GLN A 89 -4.34 -8.56 15.98
N PHE A 90 -3.91 -9.28 17.02
CA PHE A 90 -2.54 -9.35 17.47
C PHE A 90 -2.14 -10.79 17.76
N PHE A 91 -0.86 -11.07 17.81
CA PHE A 91 -0.33 -12.35 18.27
C PHE A 91 0.80 -12.15 19.29
N ILE A 92 0.99 -13.16 20.11
CA ILE A 92 2.14 -13.30 21.01
C ILE A 92 2.92 -14.53 20.57
N THR A 93 4.21 -14.36 20.30
CA THR A 93 5.07 -15.47 19.92
C THR A 93 5.34 -16.37 21.11
N THR A 94 5.31 -17.69 20.91
CA THR A 94 5.68 -18.68 21.93
C THR A 94 7.07 -19.26 21.72
N ASP A 95 7.72 -18.91 20.60
CA ASP A 95 9.13 -19.16 20.29
C ASP A 95 9.63 -18.11 19.29
N GLN A 96 10.87 -18.20 18.83
CA GLN A 96 11.47 -17.32 17.84
C GLN A 96 10.79 -17.47 16.47
N THR A 97 10.43 -16.33 15.84
CA THR A 97 9.77 -16.28 14.53
C THR A 97 10.36 -15.17 13.64
N SER A 98 11.70 -15.06 13.58
CA SER A 98 12.41 -13.95 12.88
C SER A 98 12.05 -13.79 11.40
N TYR A 99 11.49 -14.80 10.74
CA TYR A 99 10.97 -14.69 9.36
C TYR A 99 9.72 -13.78 9.22
N LEU A 100 9.14 -13.32 10.34
CA LEU A 100 8.06 -12.33 10.40
C LEU A 100 8.58 -10.88 10.45
N ASP A 101 9.90 -10.69 10.61
CA ASP A 101 10.51 -9.36 10.64
C ASP A 101 10.27 -8.61 9.33
N GLY A 102 9.92 -7.33 9.44
CA GLY A 102 9.55 -6.49 8.29
C GLY A 102 8.22 -6.84 7.62
N LYS A 103 7.43 -7.77 8.19
CA LYS A 103 6.10 -8.16 7.72
C LYS A 103 4.99 -7.87 8.74
N HIS A 104 5.33 -7.94 10.03
CA HIS A 104 4.40 -7.68 11.14
C HIS A 104 4.98 -6.64 12.08
N SER A 105 4.13 -5.73 12.54
CA SER A 105 4.55 -4.60 13.41
C SER A 105 4.64 -5.04 14.85
N VAL A 106 5.86 -5.19 15.35
CA VAL A 106 6.12 -5.43 16.77
C VAL A 106 5.84 -4.17 17.57
N PHE A 107 5.08 -4.28 18.66
CA PHE A 107 4.73 -3.11 19.47
C PHE A 107 4.84 -3.34 20.97
N GLY A 108 5.23 -4.53 21.42
CA GLY A 108 5.43 -4.87 22.82
C GLY A 108 6.07 -6.24 23.02
N GLU A 109 6.26 -6.58 24.29
CA GLU A 109 6.73 -7.90 24.71
C GLU A 109 6.11 -8.30 26.05
N VAL A 110 6.00 -9.60 26.27
CA VAL A 110 5.58 -10.20 27.54
C VAL A 110 6.73 -10.11 28.52
N VAL A 111 6.53 -9.41 29.64
CA VAL A 111 7.53 -9.29 30.71
C VAL A 111 7.33 -10.25 31.85
N ASP A 112 6.13 -10.83 31.95
CA ASP A 112 5.77 -11.84 32.95
C ASP A 112 4.63 -12.72 32.40
N GLY A 113 4.58 -14.01 32.73
CA GLY A 113 3.53 -14.95 32.32
C GLY A 113 3.70 -15.57 30.92
N ILE A 114 4.92 -15.62 30.39
CA ILE A 114 5.18 -16.30 29.09
C ILE A 114 4.86 -17.81 29.16
N ASP A 115 5.07 -18.44 30.30
CA ASP A 115 4.67 -19.80 30.58
C ASP A 115 3.16 -19.99 30.45
N ILE A 116 2.36 -19.05 30.95
CA ILE A 116 0.91 -19.03 30.80
C ILE A 116 0.53 -18.90 29.32
N ALA A 117 1.15 -17.96 28.60
CA ALA A 117 0.89 -17.76 27.16
C ALA A 117 1.13 -19.06 26.36
N SER A 118 2.13 -19.86 26.77
CA SER A 118 2.45 -21.15 26.14
C SER A 118 1.43 -22.28 26.45
N THR A 119 0.54 -22.09 27.41
CA THR A 119 -0.52 -23.06 27.77
C THR A 119 -1.90 -22.69 27.19
N VAL A 120 -2.03 -21.52 26.59
CA VAL A 120 -3.29 -21.06 25.97
C VAL A 120 -3.70 -22.01 24.85
N VAL A 121 -4.98 -22.34 24.81
CA VAL A 121 -5.60 -23.13 23.74
C VAL A 121 -6.65 -22.34 22.96
N VAL A 122 -6.99 -22.82 21.78
CA VAL A 122 -8.03 -22.18 20.94
C VAL A 122 -9.35 -22.11 21.72
N GLY A 123 -9.93 -20.91 21.77
CA GLY A 123 -11.17 -20.63 22.47
C GLY A 123 -10.99 -20.05 23.87
N ASP A 124 -9.78 -20.04 24.41
CA ASP A 124 -9.51 -19.36 25.69
C ASP A 124 -9.81 -17.87 25.59
N LYS A 125 -10.39 -17.32 26.66
CA LYS A 125 -10.91 -15.95 26.67
C LYS A 125 -9.91 -14.96 27.23
N ILE A 126 -9.84 -13.82 26.60
CA ILE A 126 -9.24 -12.61 27.14
C ILE A 126 -10.27 -11.99 28.09
N ASN A 127 -10.17 -12.26 29.37
CA ASN A 127 -11.18 -11.78 30.34
C ASN A 127 -11.19 -10.25 30.41
N LYS A 128 -10.00 -9.64 30.44
CA LYS A 128 -9.85 -8.19 30.51
C LYS A 128 -8.47 -7.74 30.09
N VAL A 129 -8.41 -6.63 29.33
CA VAL A 129 -7.15 -5.90 29.06
C VAL A 129 -7.14 -4.60 29.84
N LYS A 130 -6.16 -4.44 30.75
CA LYS A 130 -5.99 -3.24 31.55
C LYS A 130 -4.70 -2.51 31.15
N ILE A 131 -4.82 -1.27 30.75
CA ILE A 131 -3.66 -0.40 30.44
C ILE A 131 -3.16 0.27 31.71
N VAL A 132 -1.90 -0.02 32.08
CA VAL A 132 -1.21 0.58 33.19
C VAL A 132 -0.06 1.44 32.65
N ARG A 133 -0.02 2.73 33.01
CA ARG A 133 0.98 3.67 32.54
C ARG A 133 2.09 3.85 33.59
N ILE A 134 3.25 3.27 33.36
CA ILE A 134 4.41 3.32 34.25
C ILE A 134 5.45 4.29 33.66
N GLY A 135 5.96 5.18 34.51
CA GLY A 135 6.93 6.20 34.11
C GLY A 135 6.31 7.43 33.42
N GLN A 136 7.11 8.49 33.32
CA GLN A 136 6.63 9.80 32.84
C GLN A 136 6.28 9.79 31.35
N ALA A 137 7.02 9.05 30.54
CA ALA A 137 6.75 8.94 29.09
C ALA A 137 5.38 8.30 28.83
N ALA A 138 5.09 7.16 29.50
CA ALA A 138 3.80 6.47 29.34
C ALA A 138 2.62 7.31 29.88
N LYS A 139 2.82 8.04 30.98
CA LYS A 139 1.77 8.93 31.54
C LYS A 139 1.46 10.12 30.62
N LYS A 140 2.45 10.62 29.87
CA LYS A 140 2.28 11.72 28.90
C LYS A 140 1.80 11.24 27.53
N PHE A 141 1.82 9.94 27.26
CA PHE A 141 1.41 9.39 25.98
C PHE A 141 -0.11 9.45 25.80
N ASP A 142 -0.56 10.36 24.94
CA ASP A 142 -1.96 10.51 24.58
C ASP A 142 -2.26 9.64 23.34
N ALA A 143 -2.68 8.41 23.59
CA ALA A 143 -2.98 7.45 22.54
C ALA A 143 -4.15 7.90 21.61
N VAL A 144 -5.15 8.59 22.17
CA VAL A 144 -6.29 9.10 21.39
C VAL A 144 -5.82 10.16 20.40
N LYS A 145 -4.99 11.11 20.88
CA LYS A 145 -4.43 12.17 20.05
C LYS A 145 -3.53 11.59 18.95
N VAL A 146 -2.58 10.71 19.30
CA VAL A 146 -1.65 10.08 18.35
C VAL A 146 -2.42 9.32 17.25
N PHE A 147 -3.44 8.58 17.61
CA PHE A 147 -4.24 7.80 16.66
C PHE A 147 -5.11 8.69 15.78
N LYS A 148 -5.69 9.76 16.35
CA LYS A 148 -6.44 10.78 15.63
C LYS A 148 -5.57 11.48 14.58
N GLU A 149 -4.40 11.99 14.97
CA GLU A 149 -3.45 12.67 14.07
C GLU A 149 -3.02 11.77 12.92
N TYR A 150 -2.85 10.47 13.16
CA TYR A 150 -2.56 9.51 12.11
C TYR A 150 -3.67 9.47 11.05
N PHE A 151 -4.94 9.32 11.45
CA PHE A 151 -6.06 9.26 10.50
C PHE A 151 -6.31 10.59 9.80
N GLU A 152 -6.18 11.72 10.49
CA GLU A 152 -6.30 13.05 9.88
C GLU A 152 -5.24 13.25 8.79
N LYS A 153 -4.00 12.87 9.05
CA LYS A 153 -2.92 12.91 8.06
C LYS A 153 -3.18 11.98 6.86
N GLN A 154 -3.71 10.77 7.11
CA GLN A 154 -4.08 9.87 6.01
C GLN A 154 -5.23 10.44 5.16
N ALA A 155 -6.24 11.04 5.78
CA ALA A 155 -7.36 11.67 5.09
C ALA A 155 -6.90 12.88 4.25
N GLU A 156 -5.98 13.69 4.76
CA GLU A 156 -5.38 14.80 4.00
C GLU A 156 -4.58 14.30 2.79
N LEU A 157 -3.73 13.29 3.00
CA LEU A 157 -2.98 12.66 1.90
C LEU A 157 -3.92 12.10 0.84
N GLN A 158 -4.99 11.43 1.24
CA GLN A 158 -5.98 10.87 0.31
C GLN A 158 -6.63 11.98 -0.54
N LYS A 159 -7.01 13.11 0.06
CA LYS A 159 -7.55 14.26 -0.68
C LYS A 159 -6.56 14.82 -1.70
N VAL A 160 -5.28 14.90 -1.33
CA VAL A 160 -4.22 15.34 -2.26
C VAL A 160 -4.13 14.38 -3.45
N LEU A 161 -4.10 13.07 -3.20
CA LEU A 161 -4.02 12.05 -4.24
C LEU A 161 -5.26 12.03 -5.14
N GLU A 162 -6.45 12.21 -4.57
CA GLU A 162 -7.69 12.38 -5.34
C GLU A 162 -7.63 13.61 -6.24
N GLY A 163 -7.09 14.71 -5.75
CA GLY A 163 -6.84 15.92 -6.55
C GLY A 163 -5.86 15.68 -7.70
N VAL A 164 -4.79 14.90 -7.47
CA VAL A 164 -3.83 14.50 -8.52
C VAL A 164 -4.53 13.66 -9.59
N LYS A 165 -5.31 12.64 -9.20
CA LYS A 165 -6.10 11.82 -10.13
C LYS A 165 -7.09 12.65 -10.93
N ALA A 166 -7.85 13.52 -10.29
CA ALA A 166 -8.84 14.36 -10.97
C ALA A 166 -8.20 15.27 -12.04
N LYS A 167 -7.02 15.83 -11.77
CA LYS A 167 -6.25 16.59 -12.76
C LYS A 167 -5.81 15.73 -13.94
N LYS A 168 -5.41 14.47 -13.70
CA LYS A 168 -5.04 13.54 -14.78
C LYS A 168 -6.25 13.20 -15.64
N VAL A 169 -7.40 12.88 -15.03
CA VAL A 169 -8.65 12.60 -15.75
C VAL A 169 -9.06 13.79 -16.62
N ALA A 170 -9.03 15.01 -16.10
CA ALA A 170 -9.34 16.21 -16.86
C ALA A 170 -8.39 16.38 -18.07
N LEU A 171 -7.10 16.10 -17.88
CA LEU A 171 -6.12 16.14 -18.96
C LEU A 171 -6.40 15.06 -20.02
N PHE A 172 -6.78 13.85 -19.61
CA PHE A 172 -7.13 12.77 -20.55
C PHE A 172 -8.36 13.16 -21.39
N GLN A 173 -9.36 13.81 -20.81
CA GLN A 173 -10.52 14.30 -21.54
C GLN A 173 -10.15 15.40 -22.55
N ASP A 174 -9.27 16.33 -22.17
CA ASP A 174 -8.73 17.32 -23.12
C ASP A 174 -8.04 16.63 -24.30
N ILE A 175 -7.19 15.63 -24.04
CA ILE A 175 -6.50 14.91 -25.11
C ILE A 175 -7.45 14.09 -25.97
N LYS A 176 -8.47 13.45 -25.38
CA LYS A 176 -9.52 12.75 -26.14
C LYS A 176 -10.25 13.68 -27.13
N THR A 177 -10.46 14.93 -26.70
CA THR A 177 -11.20 15.94 -27.49
C THR A 177 -10.30 16.64 -28.52
N ASN A 178 -9.07 17.04 -28.10
CA ASN A 178 -8.21 17.95 -28.84
C ASN A 178 -6.92 17.27 -29.39
N GLY A 179 -6.77 15.97 -29.21
CA GLY A 179 -5.65 15.20 -29.72
C GLY A 179 -5.81 14.79 -31.18
N THR A 180 -4.72 14.41 -31.79
CA THR A 180 -4.71 13.83 -33.16
C THR A 180 -5.14 12.39 -33.09
N LYS A 181 -6.21 12.01 -33.79
CA LYS A 181 -6.67 10.63 -33.90
C LYS A 181 -6.04 9.97 -35.14
N SER A 182 -5.36 8.86 -34.94
CA SER A 182 -4.79 8.07 -36.03
C SER A 182 -5.83 7.11 -36.66
N LYS A 183 -5.45 6.48 -37.75
CA LYS A 183 -6.31 5.48 -38.44
C LYS A 183 -6.56 4.23 -37.60
N SER A 184 -5.63 3.86 -36.72
CA SER A 184 -5.78 2.73 -35.80
C SER A 184 -6.71 3.01 -34.62
N GLY A 185 -7.04 4.29 -34.37
CA GLY A 185 -7.82 4.73 -33.21
C GLY A 185 -6.99 5.26 -32.05
N LEU A 186 -5.65 5.23 -32.12
CA LEU A 186 -4.79 5.91 -31.16
C LEU A 186 -5.07 7.42 -31.18
N ILE A 187 -5.21 8.04 -30.00
CA ILE A 187 -5.26 9.49 -29.89
C ILE A 187 -3.96 9.94 -29.22
N TYR A 188 -3.27 10.93 -29.81
CA TYR A 188 -2.04 11.47 -29.25
C TYR A 188 -1.94 12.97 -29.36
N LYS A 189 -1.14 13.56 -28.49
CA LYS A 189 -0.79 14.99 -28.52
C LYS A 189 0.64 15.16 -28.06
N ILE A 190 1.46 15.87 -28.86
CA ILE A 190 2.78 16.32 -28.41
C ILE A 190 2.57 17.46 -27.42
N THR A 191 2.83 17.20 -26.14
CA THR A 191 2.62 18.17 -25.06
C THR A 191 3.81 19.10 -24.87
N LYS A 192 5.01 18.64 -25.26
CA LYS A 192 6.21 19.45 -25.30
C LYS A 192 7.06 19.02 -26.51
N PRO A 193 7.21 19.89 -27.54
CA PRO A 193 8.07 19.59 -28.68
C PRO A 193 9.54 19.50 -28.26
N GLY A 194 10.22 18.48 -28.75
CA GLY A 194 11.68 18.38 -28.69
C GLY A 194 12.37 19.14 -29.82
N THR A 195 13.67 19.33 -29.69
CA THR A 195 14.52 19.98 -30.70
C THR A 195 15.27 18.99 -31.59
N GLY A 196 15.18 17.68 -31.25
CA GLY A 196 15.87 16.62 -31.96
C GLY A 196 15.24 16.24 -33.29
N LYS A 197 15.97 15.44 -34.08
CA LYS A 197 15.44 14.81 -35.29
C LYS A 197 14.62 13.59 -34.98
N LYS A 198 13.85 13.11 -35.94
CA LYS A 198 13.17 11.81 -35.87
C LYS A 198 14.23 10.70 -35.86
N PRO A 199 14.09 9.67 -34.99
CA PRO A 199 15.05 8.55 -35.00
C PRO A 199 15.00 7.78 -36.33
N ASN A 200 16.13 7.18 -36.71
CA ASN A 200 16.18 6.26 -37.86
C ASN A 200 15.69 4.86 -37.44
N ALA A 201 15.10 4.11 -38.35
CA ALA A 201 14.72 2.71 -38.12
C ALA A 201 15.95 1.89 -37.66
N GLY A 202 15.77 1.07 -36.62
CA GLY A 202 16.84 0.29 -35.98
C GLY A 202 17.69 1.07 -34.97
N GLN A 203 17.54 2.38 -34.86
CA GLN A 203 18.25 3.17 -33.86
C GLN A 203 17.74 2.91 -32.46
N ASN A 204 18.64 2.67 -31.50
CA ASN A 204 18.27 2.55 -30.10
C ASN A 204 17.92 3.92 -29.52
N VAL A 205 16.75 4.01 -28.92
CA VAL A 205 16.24 5.19 -28.21
C VAL A 205 15.99 4.82 -26.75
N PHE A 206 16.10 5.79 -25.86
CA PHE A 206 15.74 5.64 -24.44
C PHE A 206 14.42 6.34 -24.18
N VAL A 207 13.46 5.60 -23.66
CA VAL A 207 12.08 6.05 -23.50
C VAL A 207 11.73 6.10 -22.03
N HIS A 208 11.33 7.27 -21.55
CA HIS A 208 10.64 7.44 -20.30
C HIS A 208 9.13 7.34 -20.50
N TYR A 209 8.42 6.83 -19.49
CA TYR A 209 6.96 6.73 -19.53
C TYR A 209 6.33 6.90 -18.16
N ALA A 210 5.03 7.18 -18.17
CA ALA A 210 4.13 7.05 -17.04
C ALA A 210 2.79 6.53 -17.59
N GLY A 211 2.38 5.36 -17.11
CA GLY A 211 1.14 4.71 -17.54
C GLY A 211 0.04 4.87 -16.50
N PHE A 212 -1.11 5.34 -16.94
CA PHE A 212 -2.28 5.59 -16.10
C PHE A 212 -3.49 4.84 -16.63
N LEU A 213 -4.35 4.40 -15.72
CA LEU A 213 -5.70 3.98 -16.04
C LEU A 213 -6.59 5.19 -16.34
N GLU A 214 -7.77 4.97 -16.91
CA GLU A 214 -8.70 6.02 -17.30
C GLU A 214 -9.20 6.86 -16.10
N ASP A 215 -9.24 6.28 -14.91
CA ASP A 215 -9.57 6.94 -13.64
C ASP A 215 -8.44 7.79 -13.04
N GLY A 216 -7.31 7.93 -13.75
CA GLY A 216 -6.13 8.64 -13.29
C GLY A 216 -5.21 7.86 -12.36
N THR A 217 -5.47 6.57 -12.12
CA THR A 217 -4.60 5.72 -11.31
C THR A 217 -3.31 5.40 -12.07
N LEU A 218 -2.17 5.74 -11.49
CA LEU A 218 -0.85 5.35 -12.02
C LEU A 218 -0.65 3.84 -11.80
N PHE A 219 -0.37 3.09 -12.89
CA PHE A 219 -0.04 1.67 -12.77
C PHE A 219 1.44 1.36 -12.91
N ASP A 220 2.21 2.17 -13.63
CA ASP A 220 3.68 2.09 -13.68
C ASP A 220 4.30 3.37 -14.24
N THR A 221 5.57 3.62 -13.90
CA THR A 221 6.33 4.76 -14.42
C THR A 221 7.83 4.53 -14.32
N SER A 222 8.55 5.15 -15.22
CA SER A 222 10.03 5.26 -15.18
C SER A 222 10.51 6.54 -14.48
N TYR A 223 9.63 7.32 -13.87
CA TYR A 223 9.98 8.54 -13.12
C TYR A 223 9.69 8.38 -11.64
N ALA A 224 10.71 8.44 -10.77
CA ALA A 224 10.54 8.44 -9.33
C ALA A 224 9.63 9.58 -8.83
N SER A 225 9.75 10.78 -9.42
CA SER A 225 8.92 11.94 -9.07
C SER A 225 7.44 11.74 -9.39
N VAL A 226 7.12 11.04 -10.48
CA VAL A 226 5.73 10.71 -10.82
C VAL A 226 5.17 9.67 -9.86
N ALA A 227 5.97 8.65 -9.49
CA ALA A 227 5.58 7.68 -8.48
C ALA A 227 5.31 8.34 -7.11
N GLU A 228 6.17 9.30 -6.72
CA GLU A 228 6.03 10.07 -5.48
C GLU A 228 4.78 10.95 -5.50
N GLU A 229 4.53 11.71 -6.58
CA GLU A 229 3.32 12.54 -6.77
C GLU A 229 2.03 11.72 -6.61
N ASN A 230 2.05 10.45 -7.04
CA ASN A 230 0.90 9.54 -6.98
C ASN A 230 0.88 8.66 -5.73
N GLY A 231 1.80 8.86 -4.77
CA GLY A 231 1.83 8.14 -3.50
C GLY A 231 2.23 6.67 -3.58
N VAL A 232 2.88 6.26 -4.68
CA VAL A 232 3.27 4.87 -4.95
C VAL A 232 4.79 4.70 -5.16
N LEU A 233 5.60 5.62 -4.62
CA LEU A 233 7.06 5.53 -4.71
C LEU A 233 7.56 4.28 -3.97
N ASP A 234 8.19 3.37 -4.72
CA ASP A 234 8.93 2.24 -4.17
C ASP A 234 10.37 2.65 -3.88
N LEU A 235 10.73 2.70 -2.59
CA LEU A 235 12.06 3.11 -2.15
C LEU A 235 13.14 2.09 -2.53
N ALA A 236 12.84 0.78 -2.53
CA ALA A 236 13.78 -0.25 -2.92
C ALA A 236 14.08 -0.15 -4.42
N ARG A 237 13.04 0.02 -5.26
CA ARG A 237 13.18 0.30 -6.70
C ARG A 237 13.99 1.58 -6.94
N LYS A 238 13.77 2.63 -6.14
CA LYS A 238 14.54 3.89 -6.25
C LYS A 238 16.00 3.69 -5.91
N GLN A 239 16.32 2.97 -4.83
CA GLN A 239 17.69 2.66 -4.43
C GLN A 239 18.42 1.78 -5.46
N ALA A 240 17.71 0.87 -6.12
CA ALA A 240 18.22 0.04 -7.20
C ALA A 240 18.29 0.74 -8.56
N ASN A 241 18.08 2.08 -8.63
CA ASN A 241 17.99 2.86 -9.88
C ASN A 241 16.92 2.32 -10.86
N GLY A 242 15.88 1.67 -10.37
CA GLY A 242 14.82 1.05 -11.19
C GLY A 242 13.83 2.06 -11.81
N TYR A 243 13.95 3.35 -11.48
CA TYR A 243 13.26 4.44 -12.16
C TYR A 243 14.18 5.03 -13.23
N ALA A 244 14.27 4.35 -14.37
CA ALA A 244 15.16 4.72 -15.48
C ALA A 244 14.43 4.55 -16.82
N PRO A 245 14.84 5.27 -17.88
CA PRO A 245 14.29 5.05 -19.20
C PRO A 245 14.69 3.66 -19.70
N PHE A 246 13.80 3.00 -20.42
CA PHE A 246 14.11 1.72 -21.04
C PHE A 246 14.62 1.89 -22.49
N PRO A 247 15.52 1.02 -22.96
CA PRO A 247 15.98 1.03 -24.34
C PRO A 247 14.92 0.40 -25.26
N PHE A 248 14.72 1.01 -26.43
CA PHE A 248 13.84 0.51 -27.47
C PHE A 248 14.48 0.71 -28.85
N SER A 249 14.43 -0.30 -29.72
CA SER A 249 14.88 -0.18 -31.11
C SER A 249 13.78 0.45 -31.95
N TYR A 250 13.97 1.69 -32.37
CA TYR A 250 12.96 2.46 -33.11
C TYR A 250 12.55 1.76 -34.39
N GLY A 251 11.24 1.70 -34.65
CA GLY A 251 10.68 1.00 -35.82
C GLY A 251 10.44 -0.50 -35.60
N LYS A 252 10.90 -1.10 -34.49
CA LYS A 252 10.55 -2.47 -34.13
C LYS A 252 9.06 -2.56 -33.80
N LYS A 253 8.37 -3.58 -34.36
CA LYS A 253 6.91 -3.76 -34.21
C LYS A 253 6.50 -4.72 -33.10
N THR A 254 7.44 -5.18 -32.28
CA THR A 254 7.22 -6.15 -31.19
C THR A 254 7.94 -5.72 -29.91
N GLY A 255 7.52 -6.29 -28.79
CA GLY A 255 8.14 -6.05 -27.46
C GLY A 255 7.46 -4.95 -26.63
N LEU A 256 6.55 -4.19 -27.25
CA LEU A 256 5.67 -3.23 -26.56
C LEU A 256 4.26 -3.34 -27.16
N ILE A 257 3.25 -2.79 -26.45
CA ILE A 257 1.88 -2.70 -26.98
C ILE A 257 1.81 -1.84 -28.24
N ALA A 258 0.95 -2.21 -29.16
CA ALA A 258 0.86 -1.62 -30.49
C ALA A 258 0.66 -0.09 -30.46
N GLY A 259 -0.23 0.40 -29.62
CA GLY A 259 -0.51 1.83 -29.47
C GLY A 259 0.68 2.62 -28.94
N PHE A 260 1.54 2.02 -28.09
CA PHE A 260 2.74 2.69 -27.60
C PHE A 260 3.81 2.79 -28.70
N ILE A 261 3.99 1.72 -29.49
CA ILE A 261 4.90 1.72 -30.66
C ILE A 261 4.47 2.80 -31.65
N GLU A 262 3.19 2.83 -32.01
CA GLU A 262 2.64 3.84 -32.93
C GLU A 262 2.83 5.25 -32.38
N GLY A 263 2.63 5.45 -31.07
CA GLY A 263 2.89 6.73 -30.41
C GLY A 263 4.34 7.18 -30.57
N LEU A 264 5.30 6.29 -30.33
CA LEU A 264 6.73 6.58 -30.51
C LEU A 264 7.07 6.94 -31.96
N GLU A 265 6.42 6.31 -32.95
CA GLU A 265 6.64 6.62 -34.37
C GLU A 265 6.19 8.03 -34.77
N ASN A 266 5.35 8.67 -33.97
CA ASN A 266 4.92 10.05 -34.16
C ASN A 266 5.79 11.07 -33.40
N MET A 267 6.86 10.64 -32.73
CA MET A 267 7.72 11.48 -31.90
C MET A 267 9.11 11.69 -32.53
N LYS A 268 9.77 12.77 -32.08
CA LYS A 268 11.18 13.10 -32.31
C LYS A 268 11.94 13.04 -30.99
N PHE A 269 13.28 13.05 -31.06
CA PHE A 269 14.08 13.14 -29.84
C PHE A 269 13.72 14.39 -29.01
N GLY A 270 13.47 14.18 -27.73
CA GLY A 270 13.12 15.23 -26.76
C GLY A 270 11.64 15.58 -26.72
N ASP A 271 10.80 15.01 -27.60
CA ASP A 271 9.34 15.17 -27.49
C ASP A 271 8.82 14.57 -26.20
N LYS A 272 7.81 15.23 -25.60
CA LYS A 272 6.89 14.60 -24.65
C LYS A 272 5.52 14.51 -25.30
N ALA A 273 4.92 13.36 -25.23
CA ALA A 273 3.60 13.10 -25.79
C ALA A 273 2.69 12.48 -24.74
N MET A 274 1.40 12.69 -24.90
CA MET A 274 0.38 11.91 -24.24
C MET A 274 -0.32 11.04 -25.29
N LEU A 275 -0.55 9.79 -24.92
CA LEU A 275 -1.18 8.78 -25.74
C LEU A 275 -2.42 8.27 -25.02
N ILE A 276 -3.58 8.27 -25.68
CA ILE A 276 -4.76 7.55 -25.24
C ILE A 276 -4.86 6.29 -26.12
N ILE A 277 -4.55 5.18 -25.51
CA ILE A 277 -4.41 3.89 -26.18
C ILE A 277 -5.66 3.07 -25.93
N PRO A 278 -6.49 2.79 -26.95
CA PRO A 278 -7.63 1.88 -26.80
C PRO A 278 -7.18 0.49 -26.37
N GLY A 279 -7.98 -0.25 -25.60
CA GLY A 279 -7.64 -1.57 -25.07
C GLY A 279 -7.12 -2.54 -26.15
N TYR A 280 -7.70 -2.56 -27.35
CA TYR A 280 -7.25 -3.42 -28.46
C TYR A 280 -5.87 -3.05 -29.05
N LEU A 281 -5.35 -1.85 -28.78
CA LEU A 281 -3.96 -1.42 -29.06
C LEU A 281 -3.06 -1.53 -27.83
N GLY A 282 -3.64 -1.90 -26.69
CA GLY A 282 -3.01 -2.11 -25.40
C GLY A 282 -2.91 -3.58 -25.02
N TYR A 283 -3.49 -3.95 -23.89
CA TYR A 283 -3.44 -5.30 -23.31
C TYR A 283 -4.70 -6.14 -23.60
N GLY A 284 -5.66 -5.60 -24.37
CA GLY A 284 -6.83 -6.31 -24.86
C GLY A 284 -7.79 -6.80 -23.78
N GLU A 285 -8.55 -7.85 -24.13
CA GLU A 285 -9.59 -8.43 -23.26
C GLU A 285 -9.06 -9.12 -22.00
N GLN A 286 -7.78 -9.43 -21.93
CA GLN A 286 -7.20 -10.12 -20.78
C GLN A 286 -6.62 -9.17 -19.73
N GLY A 287 -6.23 -7.94 -20.12
CA GLY A 287 -5.50 -7.05 -19.24
C GLY A 287 -4.12 -7.62 -18.88
N THR A 288 -3.46 -7.03 -17.88
CA THR A 288 -2.21 -7.56 -17.32
C THR A 288 -1.89 -6.90 -15.97
N GLY A 289 -1.51 -7.66 -14.94
CA GLY A 289 -1.17 -7.12 -13.63
C GLY A 289 -2.23 -6.15 -13.10
N PRO A 290 -1.88 -4.87 -12.84
CA PRO A 290 -2.85 -3.89 -12.34
C PRO A 290 -3.76 -3.30 -13.44
N ILE A 291 -3.57 -3.68 -14.71
CA ILE A 291 -4.35 -3.16 -15.85
C ILE A 291 -5.52 -4.11 -16.10
N PRO A 292 -6.78 -3.65 -15.91
CA PRO A 292 -7.95 -4.50 -16.09
C PRO A 292 -8.21 -4.84 -17.57
N PRO A 293 -9.07 -5.83 -17.84
CA PRO A 293 -9.52 -6.14 -19.19
C PRO A 293 -10.09 -4.92 -19.91
N ASN A 294 -9.69 -4.72 -21.17
CA ASN A 294 -10.16 -3.64 -22.06
C ASN A 294 -9.84 -2.21 -21.56
N ALA A 295 -8.90 -2.03 -20.63
CA ALA A 295 -8.46 -0.71 -20.19
C ALA A 295 -7.61 0.00 -21.24
#